data_7f5081691cee939340c90db3190ad00e
#
_entry.id   7f5081691cee939340c90db3190ad00e
#
_cell.length_a   1.000
_cell.length_b   1.000
_cell.length_c   1.000
_cell.angle_alpha   90.00
_cell.angle_beta   90.00
_cell.angle_gamma   90.00
#
_symmetry.space_group_name_H-M   'P 1'
#
loop_
_entity.id
_entity.type
_entity.pdbx_description
1 polymer ?
#
loop_
_entity_poly.entity_id
_entity_poly.type
_entity_poly.pdbx_seq_one_letter_code
_entity_poly.pdbx_strand_id
1 'polypeptide(L)'
;TITALFYPTFTFLFALGICVYMVLAVIPPMRKALEALGRPLPALTQSLMTIADFFAKWGVVMGVVTVILIVTFVMIYLWPPGRLGIDKFLLRVPLIGTIMRTGATALFARSMNTLLGSGISLVEALRILGTIHGNRYVAAVVESARRRVLEGGSLAESLSKPHAYTPMMLKMIGVGETSGNLEETLDHVSNFHEERLQVLIKRLSALLEPVVVLIVGVLVGYVYIAFFVGLYGAT
;
A
#
# COMPACT_ATOMS: atom_id res chain seq x y z
N THR A 1 9.77 -0.53 -10.05
CA THR A 1 8.72 -0.85 -9.03
C THR A 1 7.72 0.28 -8.81
N ILE A 2 8.14 1.55 -8.84
CA ILE A 2 7.24 2.71 -8.69
C ILE A 2 6.22 2.75 -9.86
N THR A 3 6.67 2.47 -11.08
CA THR A 3 5.82 2.46 -12.29
C THR A 3 4.67 1.43 -12.21
N ALA A 4 4.88 0.30 -11.54
CA ALA A 4 3.86 -0.74 -11.43
C ALA A 4 2.71 -0.37 -10.47
N LEU A 5 2.93 0.55 -9.52
CA LEU A 5 1.91 1.05 -8.60
C LEU A 5 1.16 2.26 -9.17
N PHE A 6 1.67 2.87 -10.25
CA PHE A 6 1.04 4.04 -10.86
C PHE A 6 -0.35 3.72 -11.42
N TYR A 7 -0.49 2.61 -12.16
CA TYR A 7 -1.76 2.20 -12.76
C TYR A 7 -2.86 1.95 -11.69
N PRO A 8 -2.65 1.15 -10.64
CA PRO A 8 -3.65 0.95 -9.58
C PRO A 8 -4.06 2.25 -8.88
N THR A 9 -3.08 3.11 -8.58
CA THR A 9 -3.35 4.39 -7.92
C THR A 9 -4.17 5.32 -8.81
N PHE A 10 -3.82 5.42 -10.09
CA PHE A 10 -4.55 6.24 -11.04
C PHE A 10 -5.99 5.75 -11.21
N THR A 11 -6.19 4.44 -11.38
CA THR A 11 -7.52 3.83 -11.53
C THR A 11 -8.39 4.08 -10.31
N PHE A 12 -7.83 3.94 -9.10
CA PHE A 12 -8.54 4.22 -7.86
C PHE A 12 -8.93 5.69 -7.71
N LEU A 13 -8.01 6.62 -8.00
CA LEU A 13 -8.29 8.06 -7.97
C LEU A 13 -9.33 8.47 -9.01
N PHE A 14 -9.27 7.88 -10.20
CA PHE A 14 -10.23 8.13 -11.26
C PHE A 14 -11.63 7.64 -10.88
N ALA A 15 -11.73 6.44 -10.31
CA ALA A 15 -13.00 5.90 -9.79
C ALA A 15 -13.58 6.77 -8.68
N LEU A 16 -12.74 7.22 -7.74
CA LEU A 16 -13.15 8.15 -6.68
C LEU A 16 -13.67 9.47 -7.28
N GLY A 17 -12.99 10.00 -8.30
CA GLY A 17 -13.41 11.19 -9.04
C GLY A 17 -14.80 11.02 -9.68
N ILE A 18 -15.05 9.87 -10.31
CA ILE A 18 -16.38 9.54 -10.86
C ILE A 18 -17.43 9.52 -9.75
N CYS A 19 -17.17 8.87 -8.63
CA CYS A 19 -18.09 8.81 -7.50
C CYS A 19 -18.43 10.22 -6.98
N VAL A 20 -17.43 11.06 -6.77
CA VAL A 20 -17.63 12.46 -6.33
C VAL A 20 -18.41 13.26 -7.37
N TYR A 21 -18.07 13.14 -8.66
CA TYR A 21 -18.78 13.81 -9.74
C TYR A 21 -20.25 13.40 -9.80
N MET A 22 -20.56 12.10 -9.67
CA MET A 22 -21.94 11.59 -9.64
C MET A 22 -22.75 12.22 -8.50
N VAL A 23 -22.17 12.26 -7.29
CA VAL A 23 -22.85 12.82 -6.11
C VAL A 23 -23.07 14.33 -6.23
N LEU A 24 -22.08 15.08 -6.74
CA LEU A 24 -22.15 16.55 -6.75
C LEU A 24 -22.78 17.14 -8.00
N ALA A 25 -22.63 16.48 -9.16
CA ALA A 25 -23.05 17.05 -10.44
C ALA A 25 -24.28 16.35 -11.05
N VAL A 26 -24.46 15.04 -10.81
CA VAL A 26 -25.55 14.27 -11.43
C VAL A 26 -26.78 14.20 -10.54
N ILE A 27 -26.63 13.92 -9.25
CA ILE A 27 -27.76 13.75 -8.34
C ILE A 27 -28.56 15.04 -8.12
N PRO A 28 -27.98 16.27 -7.95
CA PRO A 28 -28.77 17.48 -7.71
C PRO A 28 -29.73 17.87 -8.83
N PRO A 29 -29.36 17.87 -10.12
CA PRO A 29 -30.30 18.16 -11.19
C PRO A 29 -31.40 17.09 -11.33
N MET A 30 -31.07 15.80 -11.07
CA MET A 30 -32.06 14.72 -11.03
C MET A 30 -33.13 14.97 -9.95
N ARG A 31 -32.70 15.39 -8.75
CA ARG A 31 -33.59 15.79 -7.67
C ARG A 31 -34.58 16.87 -8.12
N LYS A 32 -34.09 17.96 -8.71
CA LYS A 32 -34.93 19.05 -9.20
C LYS A 32 -35.96 18.58 -10.24
N ALA A 33 -35.52 17.70 -11.15
CA ALA A 33 -36.44 17.14 -12.16
C ALA A 33 -37.55 16.27 -11.55
N LEU A 34 -37.21 15.44 -10.53
CA LEU A 34 -38.21 14.60 -9.85
C LEU A 34 -39.15 15.40 -8.95
N GLU A 35 -38.66 16.40 -8.22
CA GLU A 35 -39.48 17.31 -7.40
C GLU A 35 -40.45 18.11 -8.26
N ALA A 36 -40.08 18.50 -9.48
CA ALA A 36 -40.95 19.20 -10.42
C ALA A 36 -42.15 18.37 -10.89
N LEU A 37 -42.09 17.03 -10.78
CA LEU A 37 -43.20 16.12 -11.09
C LEU A 37 -44.29 16.09 -10.01
N GLY A 38 -44.08 16.71 -8.83
CA GLY A 38 -45.06 16.85 -7.75
C GLY A 38 -45.56 15.56 -7.11
N ARG A 39 -44.79 14.46 -7.23
CA ARG A 39 -45.19 13.11 -6.77
C ARG A 39 -44.36 12.64 -5.60
N PRO A 40 -44.89 11.77 -4.71
CA PRO A 40 -44.07 11.17 -3.64
C PRO A 40 -42.96 10.33 -4.24
N LEU A 41 -41.72 10.57 -3.77
CA LEU A 41 -40.52 9.88 -4.24
C LEU A 41 -40.48 8.46 -3.70
N PRO A 42 -40.15 7.44 -4.53
CA PRO A 42 -39.92 6.08 -4.08
C PRO A 42 -38.79 6.00 -3.06
N ALA A 43 -38.83 4.98 -2.17
CA ALA A 43 -37.88 4.83 -1.07
C ALA A 43 -36.39 4.78 -1.54
N LEU A 44 -36.14 4.17 -2.69
CA LEU A 44 -34.79 4.14 -3.29
C LEU A 44 -34.30 5.54 -3.69
N THR A 45 -35.15 6.33 -4.31
CA THR A 45 -34.83 7.71 -4.71
C THR A 45 -34.65 8.60 -3.48
N GLN A 46 -35.48 8.39 -2.45
CA GLN A 46 -35.35 9.11 -1.19
C GLN A 46 -34.05 8.80 -0.47
N SER A 47 -33.60 7.52 -0.43
CA SER A 47 -32.31 7.14 0.16
C SER A 47 -31.12 7.73 -0.60
N LEU A 48 -31.20 7.80 -1.95
CA LEU A 48 -30.18 8.47 -2.77
C LEU A 48 -30.07 9.96 -2.41
N MET A 49 -31.20 10.62 -2.26
CA MET A 49 -31.24 12.04 -1.88
C MET A 49 -30.68 12.29 -0.48
N THR A 50 -31.00 11.42 0.47
CA THR A 50 -30.45 11.50 1.84
C THR A 50 -28.92 11.40 1.82
N ILE A 51 -28.35 10.48 1.01
CA ILE A 51 -26.90 10.35 0.82
C ILE A 51 -26.32 11.62 0.17
N ALA A 52 -26.96 12.14 -0.87
CA ALA A 52 -26.51 13.36 -1.53
C ALA A 52 -26.54 14.59 -0.59
N ASP A 53 -27.61 14.76 0.18
CA ASP A 53 -27.75 15.83 1.16
C ASP A 53 -26.70 15.72 2.28
N PHE A 54 -26.37 14.49 2.72
CA PHE A 54 -25.28 14.25 3.67
C PHE A 54 -23.95 14.74 3.11
N PHE A 55 -23.61 14.37 1.88
CA PHE A 55 -22.36 14.82 1.24
C PHE A 55 -22.38 16.33 0.92
N ALA A 56 -23.51 16.89 0.52
CA ALA A 56 -23.65 18.32 0.27
C ALA A 56 -23.46 19.13 1.56
N LYS A 57 -24.02 18.66 2.68
CA LYS A 57 -23.94 19.34 3.98
C LYS A 57 -22.58 19.15 4.65
N TRP A 58 -22.07 17.93 4.64
CA TRP A 58 -20.86 17.55 5.37
C TRP A 58 -19.61 17.43 4.49
N GLY A 59 -19.74 17.53 3.17
CA GLY A 59 -18.62 17.33 2.23
C GLY A 59 -17.44 18.26 2.48
N VAL A 60 -17.69 19.53 2.78
CA VAL A 60 -16.64 20.50 3.13
C VAL A 60 -15.96 20.09 4.45
N VAL A 61 -16.75 19.75 5.47
CA VAL A 61 -16.21 19.29 6.78
C VAL A 61 -15.40 18.02 6.61
N MET A 62 -15.93 17.04 5.87
CA MET A 62 -15.20 15.80 5.55
C MET A 62 -13.90 16.09 4.79
N GLY A 63 -13.93 17.01 3.83
CA GLY A 63 -12.73 17.46 3.10
C GLY A 63 -11.67 18.05 4.04
N VAL A 64 -12.10 18.98 4.91
CA VAL A 64 -11.21 19.60 5.92
C VAL A 64 -10.64 18.55 6.89
N VAL A 65 -11.48 17.66 7.42
CA VAL A 65 -11.03 16.56 8.29
C VAL A 65 -10.04 15.66 7.57
N THR A 66 -10.29 15.30 6.31
CA THR A 66 -9.37 14.50 5.51
C THR A 66 -8.02 15.19 5.34
N VAL A 67 -8.02 16.49 5.02
CA VAL A 67 -6.78 17.27 4.92
C VAL A 67 -6.04 17.30 6.26
N ILE A 68 -6.74 17.55 7.37
CA ILE A 68 -6.14 17.54 8.72
C ILE A 68 -5.52 16.17 9.02
N LEU A 69 -6.23 15.07 8.72
CA LEU A 69 -5.71 13.71 8.90
C LEU A 69 -4.46 13.44 8.06
N ILE A 70 -4.46 13.86 6.79
CA ILE A 70 -3.29 13.75 5.90
C ILE A 70 -2.11 14.55 6.47
N VAL A 71 -2.32 15.81 6.85
CA VAL A 71 -1.28 16.66 7.42
C VAL A 71 -0.74 16.06 8.72
N THR A 72 -1.61 15.60 9.61
CA THR A 72 -1.23 14.94 10.86
C THR A 72 -0.41 13.67 10.58
N PHE A 73 -0.86 12.84 9.64
CA PHE A 73 -0.12 11.64 9.22
C PHE A 73 1.26 11.99 8.67
N VAL A 74 1.36 12.99 7.80
CA VAL A 74 2.64 13.47 7.25
C VAL A 74 3.55 13.99 8.36
N MET A 75 3.04 14.78 9.31
CA MET A 75 3.80 15.27 10.46
C MET A 75 4.34 14.12 11.32
N ILE A 76 3.51 13.11 11.62
CA ILE A 76 3.94 11.91 12.37
C ILE A 76 5.00 11.14 11.58
N TYR A 77 4.82 11.02 10.24
CA TYR A 77 5.77 10.32 9.37
C TYR A 77 7.11 11.05 9.22
N LEU A 78 7.12 12.38 9.27
CA LEU A 78 8.36 13.17 9.26
C LEU A 78 9.10 13.11 10.61
N TRP A 79 8.38 12.83 11.71
CA TRP A 79 8.98 12.72 13.03
C TRP A 79 9.66 11.35 13.19
N PRO A 80 10.99 11.31 13.51
CA PRO A 80 11.78 10.05 13.50
C PRO A 80 11.18 8.90 14.30
N PRO A 81 10.71 9.07 15.56
CA PRO A 81 10.09 7.98 16.32
C PRO A 81 8.72 7.56 15.78
N GLY A 82 7.92 8.51 15.25
CA GLY A 82 6.64 8.21 14.63
C GLY A 82 6.79 7.37 13.36
N ARG A 83 7.75 7.73 12.51
CA ARG A 83 8.06 6.97 11.30
C ARG A 83 8.47 5.53 11.59
N LEU A 84 9.30 5.30 12.60
CA LEU A 84 9.70 3.94 13.00
C LEU A 84 8.48 3.09 13.40
N GLY A 85 7.53 3.66 14.15
CA GLY A 85 6.29 2.99 14.55
C GLY A 85 5.42 2.63 13.35
N ILE A 86 5.19 3.57 12.43
CA ILE A 86 4.41 3.37 11.21
C ILE A 86 5.07 2.31 10.31
N ASP A 87 6.37 2.42 10.08
CA ASP A 87 7.13 1.50 9.25
C ASP A 87 7.08 0.06 9.79
N LYS A 88 7.18 -0.09 11.12
CA LYS A 88 7.04 -1.39 11.79
C LYS A 88 5.61 -1.94 11.71
N PHE A 89 4.60 -1.08 11.83
CA PHE A 89 3.19 -1.47 11.71
C PHE A 89 2.86 -1.94 10.29
N LEU A 90 3.30 -1.21 9.26
CA LEU A 90 3.08 -1.57 7.85
C LEU A 90 3.63 -2.95 7.49
N LEU A 91 4.75 -3.36 8.08
CA LEU A 91 5.31 -4.70 7.89
C LEU A 91 4.45 -5.82 8.51
N ARG A 92 3.50 -5.51 9.40
CA ARG A 92 2.55 -6.46 10.02
C ARG A 92 1.25 -6.60 9.23
N VAL A 93 0.89 -5.59 8.44
CA VAL A 93 -0.35 -5.59 7.67
C VAL A 93 -0.30 -6.73 6.64
N PRO A 94 -1.32 -7.61 6.60
CA PRO A 94 -1.37 -8.66 5.59
C PRO A 94 -1.33 -8.03 4.18
N LEU A 95 -0.78 -8.73 3.22
CA LEU A 95 -0.55 -8.31 1.83
C LEU A 95 0.52 -7.20 1.71
N ILE A 96 0.31 -6.01 2.27
CA ILE A 96 1.27 -4.89 2.23
C ILE A 96 2.59 -5.28 2.92
N GLY A 97 2.52 -5.84 4.12
CA GLY A 97 3.71 -6.29 4.85
C GLY A 97 4.45 -7.43 4.14
N THR A 98 3.73 -8.30 3.41
CA THR A 98 4.37 -9.33 2.60
C THR A 98 5.14 -8.72 1.44
N ILE A 99 4.55 -7.76 0.72
CA ILE A 99 5.22 -7.03 -0.37
C ILE A 99 6.43 -6.27 0.15
N MET A 100 6.28 -5.53 1.26
CA MET A 100 7.37 -4.75 1.85
C MET A 100 8.52 -5.63 2.33
N ARG A 101 8.25 -6.76 3.00
CA ARG A 101 9.28 -7.73 3.45
C ARG A 101 9.98 -8.37 2.26
N THR A 102 9.23 -8.80 1.24
CA THR A 102 9.80 -9.37 0.02
C THR A 102 10.69 -8.35 -0.70
N GLY A 103 10.24 -7.10 -0.81
CA GLY A 103 11.02 -6.02 -1.40
C GLY A 103 12.27 -5.65 -0.60
N ALA A 104 12.16 -5.59 0.74
CA ALA A 104 13.31 -5.36 1.62
C ALA A 104 14.34 -6.50 1.51
N THR A 105 13.86 -7.76 1.42
CA THR A 105 14.71 -8.94 1.24
C THR A 105 15.43 -8.91 -0.11
N ALA A 106 14.72 -8.63 -1.20
CA ALA A 106 15.31 -8.53 -2.54
C ALA A 106 16.37 -7.42 -2.60
N LEU A 107 16.03 -6.22 -2.07
CA LEU A 107 16.98 -5.10 -2.01
C LEU A 107 18.23 -5.43 -1.20
N PHE A 108 18.06 -6.03 -0.01
CA PHE A 108 19.17 -6.44 0.83
C PHE A 108 20.07 -7.43 0.10
N ALA A 109 19.50 -8.53 -0.40
CA ALA A 109 20.26 -9.60 -1.04
C ALA A 109 20.99 -9.10 -2.29
N ARG A 110 20.31 -8.33 -3.15
CA ARG A 110 20.90 -7.75 -4.36
C ARG A 110 22.06 -6.82 -4.05
N SER A 111 21.82 -5.87 -3.14
CA SER A 111 22.86 -4.88 -2.81
C SER A 111 24.03 -5.51 -2.05
N MET A 112 23.76 -6.45 -1.14
CA MET A 112 24.83 -7.18 -0.44
C MET A 112 25.67 -8.00 -1.41
N ASN A 113 25.04 -8.75 -2.32
CA ASN A 113 25.73 -9.50 -3.37
C ASN A 113 26.64 -8.60 -4.20
N THR A 114 26.12 -7.47 -4.68
CA THR A 114 26.89 -6.50 -5.48
C THR A 114 28.09 -5.93 -4.70
N LEU A 115 27.92 -5.60 -3.42
CA LEU A 115 28.97 -5.02 -2.59
C LEU A 115 30.06 -6.05 -2.25
N LEU A 116 29.67 -7.27 -1.88
CA LEU A 116 30.62 -8.35 -1.60
C LEU A 116 31.39 -8.77 -2.86
N GLY A 117 30.71 -8.93 -4.00
CA GLY A 117 31.33 -9.23 -5.29
C GLY A 117 32.27 -8.11 -5.80
N SER A 118 32.13 -6.89 -5.28
CA SER A 118 33.05 -5.79 -5.51
C SER A 118 34.21 -5.75 -4.51
N GLY A 119 34.35 -6.74 -3.63
CA GLY A 119 35.44 -6.85 -2.62
C GLY A 119 35.19 -5.94 -1.40
N ILE A 120 34.02 -5.38 -1.21
CA ILE A 120 33.70 -4.59 -0.02
C ILE A 120 33.48 -5.54 1.16
N SER A 121 34.04 -5.23 2.33
CA SER A 121 33.90 -6.07 3.52
C SER A 121 32.43 -6.14 3.97
N LEU A 122 32.02 -7.27 4.59
CA LEU A 122 30.67 -7.51 5.10
C LEU A 122 30.18 -6.36 6.01
N VAL A 123 31.03 -5.88 6.90
CA VAL A 123 30.69 -4.83 7.86
C VAL A 123 30.44 -3.49 7.17
N GLU A 124 31.23 -3.16 6.16
CA GLU A 124 31.06 -1.93 5.38
C GLU A 124 29.84 -2.02 4.45
N ALA A 125 29.60 -3.20 3.86
CA ALA A 125 28.40 -3.47 3.10
C ALA A 125 27.12 -3.28 3.96
N LEU A 126 27.11 -3.77 5.20
CA LEU A 126 26.02 -3.56 6.14
C LEU A 126 25.84 -2.08 6.50
N ARG A 127 26.91 -1.31 6.62
CA ARG A 127 26.85 0.14 6.85
C ARG A 127 26.12 0.84 5.70
N ILE A 128 26.47 0.53 4.46
CA ILE A 128 25.84 1.08 3.27
C ILE A 128 24.37 0.68 3.21
N LEU A 129 24.07 -0.60 3.43
CA LEU A 129 22.71 -1.14 3.42
C LEU A 129 21.80 -0.46 4.45
N GLY A 130 22.32 -0.11 5.61
CA GLY A 130 21.58 0.65 6.62
C GLY A 130 21.07 2.00 6.12
N THR A 131 21.72 2.59 5.12
CA THR A 131 21.35 3.92 4.57
C THR A 131 20.37 3.84 3.40
N ILE A 132 20.38 2.76 2.62
CA ILE A 132 19.56 2.62 1.41
C ILE A 132 18.15 2.09 1.66
N HIS A 133 17.91 1.46 2.81
CA HIS A 133 16.57 0.99 3.15
C HIS A 133 15.62 2.17 3.44
N GLY A 134 14.54 2.28 2.67
CA GLY A 134 13.51 3.30 2.86
C GLY A 134 12.71 3.12 4.16
N ASN A 135 12.53 1.88 4.63
CA ASN A 135 11.85 1.56 5.87
C ASN A 135 12.82 1.69 7.06
N ARG A 136 12.49 2.57 8.00
CA ARG A 136 13.34 2.88 9.17
C ARG A 136 13.50 1.70 10.12
N TYR A 137 12.48 0.83 10.25
CA TYR A 137 12.61 -0.37 11.07
C TYR A 137 13.61 -1.35 10.48
N VAL A 138 13.55 -1.59 9.16
CA VAL A 138 14.50 -2.46 8.46
C VAL A 138 15.92 -1.89 8.53
N ALA A 139 16.10 -0.58 8.32
CA ALA A 139 17.38 0.10 8.46
C ALA A 139 17.97 -0.06 9.88
N ALA A 140 17.15 0.07 10.92
CA ALA A 140 17.57 -0.14 12.30
C ALA A 140 17.97 -1.60 12.58
N VAL A 141 17.30 -2.57 11.94
CA VAL A 141 17.68 -4.00 12.02
C VAL A 141 19.04 -4.23 11.40
N VAL A 142 19.32 -3.67 10.22
CA VAL A 142 20.62 -3.77 9.54
C VAL A 142 21.74 -3.15 10.39
N GLU A 143 21.50 -1.96 10.95
CA GLU A 143 22.51 -1.31 11.81
C GLU A 143 22.75 -2.10 13.12
N SER A 144 21.71 -2.70 13.69
CA SER A 144 21.87 -3.62 14.83
C SER A 144 22.66 -4.87 14.45
N ALA A 145 22.41 -5.42 13.26
CA ALA A 145 23.13 -6.56 12.73
C ALA A 145 24.61 -6.23 12.50
N ARG A 146 24.91 -5.06 11.93
CA ARG A 146 26.28 -4.58 11.72
C ARG A 146 27.08 -4.59 13.01
N ARG A 147 26.51 -4.07 14.10
CA ARG A 147 27.17 -4.05 15.42
C ARG A 147 27.46 -5.46 15.95
N ARG A 148 26.49 -6.36 15.84
CA ARG A 148 26.67 -7.75 16.29
C ARG A 148 27.70 -8.52 15.46
N VAL A 149 27.72 -8.31 14.14
CA VAL A 149 28.72 -8.91 13.25
C VAL A 149 30.12 -8.40 13.57
N LEU A 150 30.29 -7.12 13.94
CA LEU A 150 31.56 -6.57 14.44
C LEU A 150 32.03 -7.27 15.72
N GLU A 151 31.12 -7.72 16.56
CA GLU A 151 31.39 -8.49 17.79
C GLU A 151 31.61 -9.99 17.51
N GLY A 152 31.60 -10.41 16.25
CA GLY A 152 31.80 -11.82 15.83
C GLY A 152 30.51 -12.65 15.82
N GLY A 153 29.35 -12.02 15.94
CA GLY A 153 28.05 -12.69 15.87
C GLY A 153 27.66 -13.09 14.44
N SER A 154 26.82 -14.12 14.31
CA SER A 154 26.26 -14.58 13.03
C SER A 154 25.41 -13.51 12.36
N LEU A 155 25.56 -13.34 11.05
CA LEU A 155 24.76 -12.42 10.24
C LEU A 155 23.29 -12.86 10.23
N ALA A 156 23.03 -14.16 10.02
CA ALA A 156 21.69 -14.72 9.97
C ALA A 156 20.91 -14.46 11.27
N GLU A 157 21.52 -14.72 12.43
CA GLU A 157 20.90 -14.46 13.73
C GLU A 157 20.70 -12.97 13.99
N SER A 158 21.68 -12.15 13.61
CA SER A 158 21.63 -10.70 13.81
C SER A 158 20.50 -10.02 13.04
N LEU A 159 20.18 -10.52 11.84
CA LEU A 159 19.08 -10.05 11.00
C LEU A 159 17.71 -10.65 11.42
N SER A 160 17.69 -11.68 12.27
CA SER A 160 16.46 -12.39 12.69
C SER A 160 15.62 -11.56 13.64
N LYS A 161 15.02 -10.48 13.13
CA LYS A 161 14.06 -9.64 13.84
C LYS A 161 12.65 -9.82 13.24
N PRO A 162 11.59 -9.81 14.09
CA PRO A 162 10.22 -10.04 13.61
C PRO A 162 9.83 -9.10 12.47
N HIS A 163 9.32 -9.68 11.40
CA HIS A 163 8.77 -8.97 10.23
C HIS A 163 9.76 -8.10 9.42
N ALA A 164 11.06 -8.13 9.68
CA ALA A 164 12.05 -7.37 8.90
C ALA A 164 12.29 -8.03 7.53
N TYR A 165 12.60 -9.31 7.54
CA TYR A 165 12.97 -10.09 6.38
C TYR A 165 12.17 -11.38 6.26
N THR A 166 12.29 -12.07 5.12
CA THR A 166 11.64 -13.37 4.91
C THR A 166 12.41 -14.47 5.63
N PRO A 167 11.71 -15.48 6.21
CA PRO A 167 12.38 -16.60 6.87
C PRO A 167 13.32 -17.39 5.93
N MET A 168 12.98 -17.46 4.63
CA MET A 168 13.80 -18.10 3.62
C MET A 168 15.17 -17.43 3.50
N MET A 169 15.20 -16.09 3.41
CA MET A 169 16.47 -15.33 3.36
C MET A 169 17.36 -15.63 4.57
N LEU A 170 16.79 -15.60 5.78
CA LEU A 170 17.56 -15.83 7.00
C LEU A 170 18.20 -17.23 7.02
N LYS A 171 17.46 -18.26 6.60
CA LYS A 171 17.98 -19.63 6.49
C LYS A 171 19.09 -19.74 5.43
N MET A 172 18.88 -19.13 4.27
CA MET A 172 19.84 -19.15 3.18
C MET A 172 21.13 -18.39 3.56
N ILE A 173 21.03 -17.24 4.22
CA ILE A 173 22.20 -16.53 4.75
C ILE A 173 22.96 -17.42 5.75
N GLY A 174 22.28 -18.11 6.66
CA GLY A 174 22.91 -19.02 7.59
C GLY A 174 23.68 -20.16 6.89
N VAL A 175 23.13 -20.71 5.81
CA VAL A 175 23.83 -21.70 4.97
C VAL A 175 25.04 -21.08 4.29
N GLY A 176 24.89 -19.91 3.65
CA GLY A 176 26.00 -19.22 2.99
C GLY A 176 27.13 -18.80 3.96
N GLU A 177 26.76 -18.41 5.18
CA GLU A 177 27.71 -18.03 6.24
C GLU A 177 28.52 -19.23 6.72
N THR A 178 27.87 -20.40 6.90
CA THR A 178 28.57 -21.64 7.33
C THR A 178 29.39 -22.30 6.23
N SER A 179 28.96 -22.21 4.98
CA SER A 179 29.67 -22.75 3.82
C SER A 179 30.77 -21.83 3.28
N GLY A 180 30.81 -20.57 3.74
CA GLY A 180 31.72 -19.54 3.20
C GLY A 180 31.29 -19.00 1.82
N ASN A 181 30.13 -19.39 1.30
CA ASN A 181 29.64 -19.00 -0.03
C ASN A 181 28.41 -18.05 0.07
N LEU A 182 28.63 -16.95 0.77
CA LEU A 182 27.55 -15.98 1.02
C LEU A 182 27.11 -15.24 -0.26
N GLU A 183 28.05 -15.00 -1.18
CA GLU A 183 27.81 -14.26 -2.42
C GLU A 183 26.84 -15.02 -3.34
N GLU A 184 27.12 -16.28 -3.67
CA GLU A 184 26.25 -17.12 -4.50
C GLU A 184 24.88 -17.31 -3.86
N THR A 185 24.87 -17.52 -2.53
CA THR A 185 23.62 -17.67 -1.78
C THR A 185 22.76 -16.41 -1.87
N LEU A 186 23.35 -15.22 -1.77
CA LEU A 186 22.66 -13.95 -1.88
C LEU A 186 22.15 -13.68 -3.30
N ASP A 187 22.89 -14.13 -4.32
CA ASP A 187 22.41 -14.04 -5.71
C ASP A 187 21.13 -14.84 -5.91
N HIS A 188 21.10 -16.09 -5.47
CA HIS A 188 19.89 -16.92 -5.51
C HIS A 188 18.72 -16.30 -4.74
N VAL A 189 18.98 -15.77 -3.53
CA VAL A 189 17.96 -15.11 -2.70
C VAL A 189 17.42 -13.86 -3.41
N SER A 190 18.29 -13.06 -4.03
CA SER A 190 17.87 -11.83 -4.70
C SER A 190 16.97 -12.12 -5.90
N ASN A 191 17.40 -13.02 -6.80
CA ASN A 191 16.65 -13.39 -7.99
C ASN A 191 15.26 -13.95 -7.64
N PHE A 192 15.19 -14.89 -6.69
CA PHE A 192 13.92 -15.44 -6.21
C PHE A 192 12.98 -14.39 -5.65
N HIS A 193 13.49 -13.46 -4.82
CA HIS A 193 12.63 -12.46 -4.19
C HIS A 193 12.24 -11.32 -5.14
N GLU A 194 13.06 -10.99 -6.13
CA GLU A 194 12.71 -10.05 -7.19
C GLU A 194 11.54 -10.57 -8.05
N GLU A 195 11.63 -11.83 -8.49
CA GLU A 195 10.53 -12.47 -9.24
C GLU A 195 9.24 -12.55 -8.40
N ARG A 196 9.38 -12.97 -7.14
CA ARG A 196 8.23 -13.05 -6.24
C ARG A 196 7.60 -11.69 -5.96
N LEU A 197 8.41 -10.64 -5.83
CA LEU A 197 7.93 -9.27 -5.66
C LEU A 197 7.11 -8.81 -6.87
N GLN A 198 7.58 -9.08 -8.09
CA GLN A 198 6.84 -8.76 -9.31
C GLN A 198 5.49 -9.48 -9.37
N VAL A 199 5.45 -10.77 -9.00
CA VAL A 199 4.21 -11.55 -8.93
C VAL A 199 3.25 -10.97 -7.90
N LEU A 200 3.72 -10.60 -6.72
CA LEU A 200 2.90 -10.00 -5.67
C LEU A 200 2.31 -8.65 -6.10
N ILE A 201 3.09 -7.81 -6.76
CA ILE A 201 2.63 -6.52 -7.29
C ILE A 201 1.57 -6.73 -8.39
N LYS A 202 1.80 -7.65 -9.33
CA LYS A 202 0.83 -7.99 -10.37
C LYS A 202 -0.49 -8.51 -9.79
N ARG A 203 -0.43 -9.38 -8.77
CA ARG A 203 -1.63 -9.90 -8.08
C ARG A 203 -2.39 -8.78 -7.38
N LEU A 204 -1.70 -7.87 -6.70
CA LEU A 204 -2.34 -6.72 -6.07
C LEU A 204 -3.07 -5.85 -7.12
N SER A 205 -2.42 -5.56 -8.24
CA SER A 205 -3.02 -4.78 -9.33
C SER A 205 -4.25 -5.49 -9.93
N ALA A 206 -4.15 -6.80 -10.15
CA ALA A 206 -5.26 -7.59 -10.69
C ALA A 206 -6.46 -7.68 -9.74
N LEU A 207 -6.26 -7.57 -8.43
CA LEU A 207 -7.35 -7.54 -7.45
C LEU A 207 -8.03 -6.17 -7.37
N LEU A 208 -7.31 -5.09 -7.65
CA LEU A 208 -7.88 -3.75 -7.58
C LEU A 208 -8.87 -3.47 -8.71
N GLU A 209 -8.63 -4.01 -9.91
CA GLU A 209 -9.47 -3.78 -11.08
C GLU A 209 -10.93 -4.27 -10.87
N PRO A 210 -11.22 -5.53 -10.47
CA PRO A 210 -12.58 -5.98 -10.19
C PRO A 210 -13.23 -5.19 -9.06
N VAL A 211 -12.49 -4.82 -8.02
CA VAL A 211 -13.02 -4.03 -6.89
C VAL A 211 -13.48 -2.65 -7.36
N VAL A 212 -12.67 -1.97 -8.18
CA VAL A 212 -13.01 -0.65 -8.73
C VAL A 212 -14.23 -0.76 -9.65
N VAL A 213 -14.27 -1.74 -10.56
CA VAL A 213 -15.40 -1.95 -11.48
C VAL A 213 -16.69 -2.23 -10.68
N LEU A 214 -16.60 -3.04 -9.61
CA LEU A 214 -17.75 -3.35 -8.77
C LEU A 214 -18.26 -2.10 -8.03
N ILE A 215 -17.36 -1.32 -7.43
CA ILE A 215 -17.74 -0.08 -6.72
C ILE A 215 -18.43 0.90 -7.67
N VAL A 216 -17.80 1.19 -8.82
CA VAL A 216 -18.36 2.12 -9.81
C VAL A 216 -19.66 1.56 -10.40
N GLY A 217 -19.70 0.28 -10.75
CA GLY A 217 -20.88 -0.36 -11.32
C GLY A 217 -22.08 -0.36 -10.37
N VAL A 218 -21.87 -0.66 -9.09
CA VAL A 218 -22.92 -0.61 -8.06
C VAL A 218 -23.41 0.83 -7.87
N LEU A 219 -22.51 1.81 -7.82
CA LEU A 219 -22.88 3.21 -7.64
C LEU A 219 -23.67 3.76 -8.83
N VAL A 220 -23.17 3.53 -10.06
CA VAL A 220 -23.85 3.96 -11.28
C VAL A 220 -25.19 3.24 -11.44
N GLY A 221 -25.22 1.92 -11.22
CA GLY A 221 -26.43 1.12 -11.28
C GLY A 221 -27.47 1.57 -10.25
N TYR A 222 -27.04 1.87 -9.03
CA TYR A 222 -27.91 2.39 -7.98
C TYR A 222 -28.55 3.74 -8.35
N VAL A 223 -27.73 4.68 -8.85
CA VAL A 223 -28.22 6.00 -9.32
C VAL A 223 -29.21 5.84 -10.47
N TYR A 224 -28.88 4.96 -11.44
CA TYR A 224 -29.73 4.70 -12.59
C TYR A 224 -31.09 4.11 -12.18
N ILE A 225 -31.08 3.05 -11.37
CA ILE A 225 -32.31 2.41 -10.88
C ILE A 225 -33.14 3.39 -10.06
N ALA A 226 -32.54 4.15 -9.15
CA ALA A 226 -33.23 5.14 -8.33
C ALA A 226 -33.91 6.22 -9.19
N PHE A 227 -33.28 6.63 -10.29
CA PHE A 227 -33.85 7.58 -11.24
C PHE A 227 -35.04 7.00 -12.01
N PHE A 228 -34.89 5.81 -12.59
CA PHE A 228 -35.97 5.16 -13.35
C PHE A 228 -37.16 4.78 -12.47
N VAL A 229 -36.92 4.26 -11.28
CA VAL A 229 -37.98 3.99 -10.31
C VAL A 229 -38.69 5.30 -9.90
N GLY A 230 -37.95 6.42 -9.78
CA GLY A 230 -38.55 7.73 -9.55
C GLY A 230 -39.44 8.23 -10.70
N LEU A 231 -39.06 7.94 -11.95
CA LEU A 231 -39.83 8.32 -13.13
C LEU A 231 -41.04 7.43 -13.36
N TYR A 232 -40.91 6.10 -13.28
CA TYR A 232 -41.91 5.13 -13.65
C TYR A 232 -42.69 4.53 -12.48
N GLY A 233 -42.11 4.52 -11.27
CA GLY A 233 -42.80 3.98 -10.08
C GLY A 233 -43.93 4.85 -9.53
N ALA A 234 -44.25 5.89 -10.26
CA ALA A 234 -45.34 6.81 -9.96
C ALA A 234 -46.59 6.61 -10.89
N THR A 235 -46.58 5.52 -11.69
CA THR A 235 -47.80 5.09 -12.41
C THR A 235 -48.56 4.07 -11.56
#